data_77d51638511a4c005c00b53a2b527877
#
_entry.id   77d51638511a4c005c00b53a2b527877
#
_cell.length_a   1.000
_cell.length_b   1.000
_cell.length_c   1.000
_cell.angle_alpha   90.00
_cell.angle_beta   90.00
_cell.angle_gamma   90.00
#
_symmetry.space_group_name_H-M   'P 1'
#
loop_
_entity.id
_entity.type
_entity.pdbx_description
1 polymer ?
#
loop_
_entity_poly.entity_id
_entity_poly.type
_entity_poly.pdbx_seq_one_letter_code
_entity_poly.pdbx_strand_id
1 'polypeptide(L)'
;MQIGYYFYPSGWRYQNEIVTADGKVYYCKPDGSAIELQNNDWTKVDDHFMYVKDGQALINCVEKIGDSYYGFNYIGVMYANEDIILRNFEGQISSYYRAKEDGRLYVNEWYVDERVYYFYYGDEGRAASGLTQVDGTLYYFSENGCRYQNEKITVDGRNYYCKSDGEVIELQENGWIKDGENDKYVK
;
A
#
# COMPACT_ATOMS: atom_id res chain seq x y z
N MET A 1 36.54 2.38 0.29
CA MET A 1 35.32 3.18 0.47
C MET A 1 35.54 4.08 1.69
N GLN A 2 35.47 5.42 1.53
CA GLN A 2 35.67 6.34 2.65
C GLN A 2 34.37 6.36 3.45
N ILE A 3 34.41 6.01 4.74
CA ILE A 3 33.24 6.06 5.64
C ILE A 3 33.11 7.52 6.07
N GLY A 4 32.02 8.16 5.68
CA GLY A 4 31.66 9.51 6.10
C GLY A 4 30.76 9.49 7.33
N TYR A 5 30.77 10.59 8.09
CA TYR A 5 29.82 10.84 9.17
C TYR A 5 29.29 12.27 9.04
N TYR A 6 28.00 12.44 9.26
CA TYR A 6 27.37 13.76 9.30
C TYR A 6 26.92 14.11 10.71
N PHE A 7 26.98 15.39 11.04
CA PHE A 7 26.68 15.88 12.38
C PHE A 7 25.72 17.07 12.33
N TYR A 8 24.79 17.09 13.27
CA TYR A 8 23.99 18.27 13.55
C TYR A 8 24.89 19.44 14.01
N PRO A 9 24.44 20.68 13.89
CA PRO A 9 25.15 21.83 14.48
C PRO A 9 25.40 21.71 16.00
N SER A 10 24.56 20.89 16.68
CA SER A 10 24.72 20.57 18.11
C SER A 10 25.84 19.56 18.40
N GLY A 11 26.49 19.00 17.38
CA GLY A 11 27.56 18.01 17.50
C GLY A 11 27.12 16.55 17.61
N TRP A 12 25.80 16.28 17.60
CA TRP A 12 25.28 14.90 17.54
C TRP A 12 25.39 14.34 16.13
N ARG A 13 25.70 13.05 15.97
CA ARG A 13 25.70 12.36 14.69
C ARG A 13 24.29 12.12 14.20
N TYR A 14 24.07 12.28 12.91
CA TYR A 14 22.90 11.75 12.24
C TYR A 14 22.90 10.22 12.29
N GLN A 15 21.79 9.63 12.65
CA GLN A 15 21.59 8.18 12.70
C GLN A 15 20.18 7.83 12.24
N ASN A 16 20.08 6.84 11.35
CA ASN A 16 18.81 6.36 10.83
C ASN A 16 18.00 7.47 10.11
N GLU A 17 18.71 8.31 9.37
CA GLU A 17 18.15 9.51 8.74
C GLU A 17 18.74 9.75 7.35
N ILE A 18 17.96 10.44 6.51
CA ILE A 18 18.41 10.95 5.20
C ILE A 18 19.00 12.34 5.37
N VAL A 19 20.16 12.57 4.78
CA VAL A 19 20.88 13.85 4.78
C VAL A 19 21.21 14.24 3.34
N THR A 20 20.99 15.50 2.99
CA THR A 20 21.48 16.07 1.73
C THR A 20 22.65 16.98 2.01
N ALA A 21 23.78 16.72 1.36
CA ALA A 21 25.01 17.52 1.48
C ALA A 21 25.70 17.59 0.12
N ASP A 22 26.19 18.77 -0.25
CA ASP A 22 26.91 19.02 -1.50
C ASP A 22 26.18 18.51 -2.76
N GLY A 23 24.85 18.62 -2.77
CA GLY A 23 23.99 18.17 -3.88
C GLY A 23 23.84 16.66 -3.99
N LYS A 24 24.26 15.91 -2.99
CA LYS A 24 24.14 14.46 -2.90
C LYS A 24 23.27 14.05 -1.74
N VAL A 25 22.64 12.90 -1.85
CA VAL A 25 21.76 12.31 -0.83
C VAL A 25 22.50 11.17 -0.13
N TYR A 26 22.44 11.15 1.18
CA TYR A 26 23.07 10.13 2.01
C TYR A 26 22.06 9.53 2.99
N TYR A 27 22.18 8.24 3.24
CA TYR A 27 21.55 7.60 4.38
C TYR A 27 22.57 7.41 5.50
N CYS A 28 22.31 7.99 6.65
CA CYS A 28 23.09 7.79 7.86
C CYS A 28 22.56 6.57 8.61
N LYS A 29 23.33 5.50 8.65
CA LYS A 29 22.96 4.23 9.28
C LYS A 29 22.82 4.37 10.82
N PRO A 30 22.24 3.36 11.51
CA PRO A 30 22.14 3.38 12.99
C PRO A 30 23.48 3.56 13.70
N ASP A 31 24.59 3.08 13.13
CA ASP A 31 25.94 3.28 13.65
C ASP A 31 26.52 4.66 13.34
N GLY A 32 25.77 5.49 12.58
CA GLY A 32 26.14 6.83 12.14
C GLY A 32 27.00 6.87 10.88
N SER A 33 27.41 5.74 10.31
CA SER A 33 28.11 5.72 9.02
C SER A 33 27.17 6.13 7.90
N ALA A 34 27.67 6.94 6.95
CA ALA A 34 26.87 7.46 5.86
C ALA A 34 27.18 6.71 4.55
N ILE A 35 26.13 6.37 3.82
CA ILE A 35 26.18 5.77 2.49
C ILE A 35 25.59 6.76 1.50
N GLU A 36 26.30 7.09 0.44
CA GLU A 36 25.77 7.89 -0.67
C GLU A 36 24.74 7.07 -1.43
N LEU A 37 23.52 7.63 -1.56
CA LEU A 37 22.45 7.05 -2.37
C LEU A 37 22.59 7.54 -3.82
N GLN A 38 22.46 6.61 -4.77
CA GLN A 38 22.61 6.93 -6.18
C GLN A 38 21.35 7.65 -6.71
N ASN A 39 21.57 8.79 -7.39
CA ASN A 39 20.46 9.55 -7.97
C ASN A 39 19.83 8.83 -9.14
N ASN A 40 18.49 8.78 -9.18
CA ASN A 40 17.68 8.08 -10.16
C ASN A 40 18.01 6.58 -10.28
N ASP A 41 18.43 5.98 -9.16
CA ASP A 41 18.80 4.57 -9.12
C ASP A 41 18.55 3.95 -7.75
N TRP A 42 18.53 2.62 -7.71
CA TRP A 42 18.42 1.83 -6.49
C TRP A 42 19.76 1.74 -5.76
N THR A 43 19.73 1.96 -4.47
CA THR A 43 20.88 1.72 -3.62
C THR A 43 20.54 0.64 -2.60
N LYS A 44 21.29 -0.45 -2.60
CA LYS A 44 21.18 -1.47 -1.56
C LYS A 44 22.00 -1.06 -0.34
N VAL A 45 21.33 -0.97 0.82
CA VAL A 45 21.94 -0.67 2.11
C VAL A 45 21.62 -1.82 3.06
N ASP A 46 22.64 -2.60 3.40
CA ASP A 46 22.49 -3.86 4.13
C ASP A 46 21.48 -4.79 3.41
N ASP A 47 20.36 -5.14 4.03
CA ASP A 47 19.30 -5.97 3.42
C ASP A 47 18.13 -5.17 2.84
N HIS A 48 18.25 -3.85 2.79
CA HIS A 48 17.18 -2.94 2.36
C HIS A 48 17.53 -2.25 1.05
N PHE A 49 16.49 -1.77 0.35
CA PHE A 49 16.64 -0.95 -0.83
C PHE A 49 16.08 0.45 -0.58
N MET A 50 16.75 1.45 -1.13
CA MET A 50 16.37 2.86 -1.11
C MET A 50 16.45 3.43 -2.53
N TYR A 51 15.70 4.47 -2.83
CA TYR A 51 15.70 5.12 -4.14
C TYR A 51 15.75 6.63 -4.00
N VAL A 52 16.56 7.26 -4.83
CA VAL A 52 16.61 8.72 -5.00
C VAL A 52 16.06 9.08 -6.37
N LYS A 53 15.06 9.93 -6.42
CA LYS A 53 14.46 10.45 -7.65
C LYS A 53 14.73 11.95 -7.73
N ASP A 54 15.37 12.38 -8.81
CA ASP A 54 15.67 13.80 -9.10
C ASP A 54 16.32 14.55 -7.92
N GLY A 55 17.29 13.89 -7.28
CA GLY A 55 18.04 14.44 -6.16
C GLY A 55 17.33 14.38 -4.80
N GLN A 56 16.18 13.72 -4.71
CA GLN A 56 15.42 13.55 -3.47
C GLN A 56 15.20 12.08 -3.15
N ALA A 57 15.46 11.69 -1.90
CA ALA A 57 15.11 10.35 -1.44
C ALA A 57 13.60 10.18 -1.37
N LEU A 58 13.11 9.04 -1.82
CA LEU A 58 11.69 8.69 -1.67
C LEU A 58 11.45 8.25 -0.23
N ILE A 59 10.61 8.99 0.49
CA ILE A 59 10.27 8.75 1.89
C ILE A 59 8.76 8.90 2.10
N ASN A 60 8.17 8.02 2.90
CA ASN A 60 6.77 8.05 3.30
C ASN A 60 5.81 8.25 2.11
N CYS A 61 6.06 7.55 1.02
CA CYS A 61 5.31 7.68 -0.23
C CYS A 61 5.19 6.35 -0.97
N VAL A 62 4.30 6.35 -1.96
CA VAL A 62 4.25 5.37 -3.04
C VAL A 62 4.64 6.08 -4.33
N GLU A 63 5.53 5.48 -5.11
CA GLU A 63 6.07 6.09 -6.32
C GLU A 63 6.22 5.05 -7.43
N LYS A 64 5.97 5.49 -8.68
CA LYS A 64 6.21 4.68 -9.88
C LYS A 64 7.66 4.80 -10.31
N ILE A 65 8.33 3.64 -10.39
CA ILE A 65 9.72 3.53 -10.86
C ILE A 65 9.73 2.50 -12.00
N GLY A 66 10.07 2.94 -13.20
CA GLY A 66 9.87 2.13 -14.40
C GLY A 66 8.40 1.77 -14.61
N ASP A 67 8.11 0.48 -14.76
CA ASP A 67 6.74 -0.02 -14.99
C ASP A 67 6.03 -0.49 -13.69
N SER A 68 6.65 -0.31 -12.53
CA SER A 68 6.13 -0.82 -11.26
C SER A 68 6.00 0.28 -10.20
N TYR A 69 5.10 0.06 -9.25
CA TYR A 69 4.94 0.93 -8.09
C TYR A 69 5.65 0.32 -6.87
N TYR A 70 6.24 1.19 -6.05
CA TYR A 70 6.95 0.84 -4.82
C TYR A 70 6.56 1.79 -3.70
N GLY A 71 6.57 1.29 -2.48
CA GLY A 71 6.34 2.11 -1.30
C GLY A 71 7.61 2.28 -0.47
N PHE A 72 7.74 3.43 0.16
CA PHE A 72 8.89 3.78 0.99
C PHE A 72 8.42 4.27 2.35
N ASN A 73 9.09 3.83 3.40
CA ASN A 73 8.80 4.25 4.76
C ASN A 73 9.39 5.63 5.08
N TYR A 74 9.22 6.08 6.32
CA TYR A 74 9.64 7.42 6.77
C TYR A 74 11.18 7.64 6.79
N ILE A 75 11.96 6.56 6.73
CA ILE A 75 13.43 6.63 6.62
C ILE A 75 13.93 6.29 5.21
N GLY A 76 13.02 6.13 4.23
CA GLY A 76 13.35 5.87 2.83
C GLY A 76 13.61 4.41 2.46
N VAL A 77 13.37 3.48 3.38
CA VAL A 77 13.49 2.04 3.09
C VAL A 77 12.27 1.56 2.32
N MET A 78 12.48 0.83 1.23
CA MET A 78 11.43 0.21 0.44
C MET A 78 10.71 -0.87 1.24
N TYR A 79 9.39 -0.85 1.22
CA TYR A 79 8.55 -1.93 1.76
C TYR A 79 8.67 -3.20 0.92
N ALA A 80 8.73 -4.36 1.57
CA ALA A 80 8.72 -5.67 0.92
C ALA A 80 7.94 -6.69 1.75
N ASN A 81 7.04 -7.43 1.13
CA ASN A 81 6.16 -8.43 1.74
C ASN A 81 5.33 -7.92 2.93
N GLU A 82 4.90 -6.67 2.90
CA GLU A 82 4.14 -6.05 3.99
C GLU A 82 3.08 -5.06 3.51
N ASP A 83 2.15 -4.73 4.40
CA ASP A 83 1.12 -3.73 4.15
C ASP A 83 1.67 -2.32 4.36
N ILE A 84 1.22 -1.41 3.50
CA ILE A 84 1.61 0.00 3.52
C ILE A 84 0.38 0.84 3.82
N ILE A 85 0.47 1.64 4.86
CA ILE A 85 -0.60 2.54 5.28
C ILE A 85 -0.08 3.97 5.19
N LEU A 86 -0.56 4.70 4.20
CA LEU A 86 -0.28 6.12 4.11
C LEU A 86 -1.33 6.93 4.89
N ARG A 87 -0.87 8.01 5.52
CA ARG A 87 -1.72 8.90 6.31
C ARG A 87 -1.62 10.33 5.78
N ASN A 88 -2.72 11.07 5.88
CA ASN A 88 -2.74 12.51 5.59
C ASN A 88 -2.09 13.32 6.74
N PHE A 89 -2.04 14.64 6.59
CA PHE A 89 -1.47 15.56 7.58
C PHE A 89 -2.20 15.55 8.94
N GLU A 90 -3.46 15.12 8.95
CA GLU A 90 -4.26 14.98 10.17
C GLU A 90 -4.08 13.61 10.83
N GLY A 91 -3.22 12.75 10.28
CA GLY A 91 -2.97 11.39 10.76
C GLY A 91 -4.04 10.37 10.37
N GLN A 92 -5.04 10.76 9.60
CA GLN A 92 -6.06 9.85 9.09
C GLN A 92 -5.48 8.97 7.97
N ILE A 93 -5.95 7.74 7.88
CA ILE A 93 -5.55 6.82 6.81
C ILE A 93 -6.07 7.36 5.48
N SER A 94 -5.17 7.55 4.54
CA SER A 94 -5.50 8.03 3.19
C SER A 94 -5.50 6.90 2.16
N SER A 95 -4.68 5.88 2.35
CA SER A 95 -4.57 4.78 1.39
C SER A 95 -3.92 3.54 2.00
N TYR A 96 -4.36 2.38 1.53
CA TYR A 96 -3.75 1.08 1.82
C TYR A 96 -3.13 0.51 0.55
N TYR A 97 -1.94 -0.11 0.68
CA TYR A 97 -1.24 -0.82 -0.38
C TYR A 97 -0.63 -2.11 0.19
N ARG A 98 -0.22 -3.01 -0.68
CA ARG A 98 0.52 -4.22 -0.31
C ARG A 98 1.74 -4.37 -1.20
N ALA A 99 2.92 -4.56 -0.59
CA ALA A 99 4.15 -4.89 -1.28
C ALA A 99 4.34 -6.41 -1.39
N LYS A 100 4.78 -6.88 -2.55
CA LYS A 100 5.26 -8.24 -2.81
C LYS A 100 6.64 -8.43 -2.19
N GLU A 101 7.17 -9.66 -2.21
CA GLU A 101 8.51 -9.97 -1.70
C GLU A 101 9.62 -9.16 -2.36
N ASP A 102 9.47 -8.85 -3.64
CA ASP A 102 10.42 -8.05 -4.43
C ASP A 102 10.22 -6.53 -4.30
N GLY A 103 9.31 -6.09 -3.43
CA GLY A 103 8.97 -4.70 -3.17
C GLY A 103 7.97 -4.07 -4.15
N ARG A 104 7.69 -4.69 -5.30
CA ARG A 104 6.64 -4.20 -6.20
C ARG A 104 5.28 -4.28 -5.53
N LEU A 105 4.42 -3.30 -5.74
CA LEU A 105 3.06 -3.33 -5.23
C LEU A 105 2.18 -4.30 -6.05
N TYR A 106 1.14 -4.83 -5.44
CA TYR A 106 0.01 -5.41 -6.15
C TYR A 106 -0.68 -4.28 -6.93
N VAL A 107 -0.92 -4.48 -8.23
CA VAL A 107 -1.59 -3.50 -9.11
C VAL A 107 -2.52 -4.25 -10.05
N ASN A 108 -3.81 -3.91 -10.04
CA ASN A 108 -4.86 -4.63 -10.76
C ASN A 108 -4.86 -6.14 -10.46
N GLU A 109 -4.65 -6.47 -9.21
CA GLU A 109 -4.48 -7.84 -8.74
C GLU A 109 -5.26 -8.10 -7.46
N TRP A 110 -5.71 -9.35 -7.30
CA TRP A 110 -6.26 -9.86 -6.05
C TRP A 110 -5.13 -10.32 -5.13
N TYR A 111 -5.31 -10.06 -3.85
CA TYR A 111 -4.49 -10.62 -2.76
C TYR A 111 -5.40 -11.33 -1.77
N VAL A 112 -4.97 -12.49 -1.28
CA VAL A 112 -5.65 -13.25 -0.23
C VAL A 112 -4.69 -13.43 0.91
N ASP A 113 -5.04 -12.94 2.09
CA ASP A 113 -4.21 -13.09 3.28
C ASP A 113 -4.32 -14.50 3.90
N GLU A 114 -3.49 -14.80 4.89
CA GLU A 114 -3.45 -16.09 5.58
C GLU A 114 -4.78 -16.44 6.30
N ARG A 115 -5.63 -15.46 6.60
CA ARG A 115 -6.96 -15.62 7.21
C ARG A 115 -8.07 -15.78 6.19
N VAL A 116 -7.70 -15.86 4.90
CA VAL A 116 -8.62 -15.98 3.75
C VAL A 116 -9.50 -14.73 3.55
N TYR A 117 -8.98 -13.56 3.93
CA TYR A 117 -9.58 -12.29 3.52
C TYR A 117 -9.09 -11.90 2.13
N TYR A 118 -10.02 -11.42 1.30
CA TYR A 118 -9.75 -11.03 -0.08
C TYR A 118 -9.63 -9.51 -0.18
N PHE A 119 -8.59 -9.07 -0.88
CA PHE A 119 -8.33 -7.67 -1.18
C PHE A 119 -8.12 -7.53 -2.68
N TYR A 120 -8.57 -6.43 -3.25
CA TYR A 120 -8.25 -6.07 -4.62
C TYR A 120 -7.48 -4.76 -4.60
N TYR A 121 -6.35 -4.74 -5.27
CA TYR A 121 -5.54 -3.55 -5.45
C TYR A 121 -5.69 -3.08 -6.89
N GLY A 122 -6.31 -1.92 -7.08
CA GLY A 122 -6.60 -1.35 -8.39
C GLY A 122 -5.41 -0.62 -9.00
N ASP A 123 -5.70 0.35 -9.85
CA ASP A 123 -4.70 1.20 -10.47
C ASP A 123 -3.80 1.86 -9.42
N GLU A 124 -2.51 1.99 -9.74
CA GLU A 124 -1.50 2.53 -8.82
C GLU A 124 -1.30 1.71 -7.53
N GLY A 125 -1.94 0.53 -7.43
CA GLY A 125 -1.79 -0.39 -6.29
C GLY A 125 -2.56 0.00 -5.04
N ARG A 126 -3.51 0.94 -5.12
CA ARG A 126 -4.37 1.31 -3.98
C ARG A 126 -5.43 0.24 -3.74
N ALA A 127 -5.64 -0.15 -2.48
CA ALA A 127 -6.70 -1.07 -2.11
C ALA A 127 -8.08 -0.50 -2.47
N ALA A 128 -8.94 -1.34 -3.03
CA ALA A 128 -10.33 -0.99 -3.33
C ALA A 128 -11.12 -0.71 -2.05
N SER A 129 -12.09 0.20 -2.10
CA SER A 129 -13.00 0.51 -0.99
C SER A 129 -14.39 0.86 -1.51
N GLY A 130 -15.42 0.56 -0.72
CA GLY A 130 -16.81 0.77 -1.13
C GLY A 130 -17.24 -0.18 -2.27
N LEU A 131 -18.28 0.23 -3.02
CA LEU A 131 -18.72 -0.49 -4.21
C LEU A 131 -17.71 -0.29 -5.34
N THR A 132 -17.08 -1.37 -5.76
CA THR A 132 -16.02 -1.36 -6.79
C THR A 132 -16.29 -2.46 -7.82
N GLN A 133 -16.20 -2.10 -9.09
CA GLN A 133 -16.31 -3.06 -10.21
C GLN A 133 -14.91 -3.59 -10.56
N VAL A 134 -14.77 -4.92 -10.53
CA VAL A 134 -13.54 -5.62 -10.92
C VAL A 134 -13.90 -6.65 -11.98
N ASP A 135 -13.30 -6.56 -13.16
CA ASP A 135 -13.54 -7.45 -14.31
C ASP A 135 -15.03 -7.64 -14.64
N GLY A 136 -15.82 -6.56 -14.53
CA GLY A 136 -17.26 -6.58 -14.82
C GLY A 136 -18.15 -7.06 -13.67
N THR A 137 -17.60 -7.53 -12.58
CA THR A 137 -18.33 -7.98 -11.38
C THR A 137 -18.26 -6.90 -10.28
N LEU A 138 -19.39 -6.62 -9.64
CA LEU A 138 -19.48 -5.66 -8.56
C LEU A 138 -19.13 -6.33 -7.23
N TYR A 139 -18.25 -5.70 -6.46
CA TYR A 139 -17.84 -6.09 -5.11
C TYR A 139 -18.01 -4.93 -4.13
N TYR A 140 -18.03 -5.23 -2.84
CA TYR A 140 -17.94 -4.22 -1.80
C TYR A 140 -16.75 -4.50 -0.88
N PHE A 141 -15.98 -3.46 -0.65
CA PHE A 141 -14.80 -3.50 0.21
C PHE A 141 -14.97 -2.54 1.38
N SER A 142 -14.48 -2.93 2.54
CA SER A 142 -14.37 -2.04 3.70
C SER A 142 -13.38 -0.90 3.43
N GLU A 143 -13.31 0.07 4.33
CA GLU A 143 -12.35 1.19 4.25
C GLU A 143 -10.89 0.73 4.25
N ASN A 144 -10.59 -0.44 4.85
CA ASN A 144 -9.25 -1.03 4.85
C ASN A 144 -9.02 -2.04 3.73
N GLY A 145 -9.92 -2.12 2.74
CA GLY A 145 -9.77 -2.93 1.53
C GLY A 145 -10.25 -4.38 1.64
N CYS A 146 -10.81 -4.81 2.77
CA CYS A 146 -11.30 -6.18 2.93
C CYS A 146 -12.65 -6.37 2.22
N ARG A 147 -12.74 -7.39 1.34
CA ARG A 147 -13.97 -7.73 0.61
C ARG A 147 -15.03 -8.33 1.53
N TYR A 148 -16.26 -7.84 1.41
CA TYR A 148 -17.42 -8.38 2.09
C TYR A 148 -17.96 -9.64 1.40
N GLN A 149 -18.52 -10.55 2.19
CA GLN A 149 -19.17 -11.76 1.70
C GLN A 149 -20.21 -12.28 2.69
N ASN A 150 -21.27 -12.93 2.18
CA ASN A 150 -22.35 -13.50 2.98
C ASN A 150 -23.09 -12.50 3.88
N GLU A 151 -23.14 -11.23 3.49
CA GLU A 151 -23.82 -10.23 4.32
C GLU A 151 -24.58 -9.18 3.51
N LYS A 152 -25.52 -8.54 4.18
CA LYS A 152 -26.31 -7.43 3.65
C LYS A 152 -25.67 -6.10 4.03
N ILE A 153 -25.58 -5.22 3.07
CA ILE A 153 -25.05 -3.86 3.26
C ILE A 153 -26.04 -2.82 2.76
N THR A 154 -25.94 -1.60 3.27
CA THR A 154 -26.68 -0.45 2.74
C THR A 154 -25.69 0.63 2.35
N VAL A 155 -25.75 1.07 1.09
CA VAL A 155 -24.91 2.12 0.53
C VAL A 155 -25.80 3.15 -0.12
N ASP A 156 -25.69 4.42 0.26
CA ASP A 156 -26.47 5.53 -0.25
C ASP A 156 -27.98 5.28 -0.26
N GLY A 157 -28.49 4.63 0.80
CA GLY A 157 -29.90 4.30 0.98
C GLY A 157 -30.41 3.11 0.15
N ARG A 158 -29.55 2.45 -0.61
CA ARG A 158 -29.88 1.21 -1.35
C ARG A 158 -29.35 0.00 -0.61
N ASN A 159 -30.10 -1.08 -0.69
CA ASN A 159 -29.73 -2.35 -0.07
C ASN A 159 -29.07 -3.28 -1.08
N TYR A 160 -27.98 -3.90 -0.65
CA TYR A 160 -27.23 -4.88 -1.43
C TYR A 160 -27.00 -6.15 -0.61
N TYR A 161 -26.75 -7.23 -1.30
CA TYR A 161 -26.28 -8.47 -0.70
C TYR A 161 -24.95 -8.89 -1.32
N CYS A 162 -23.94 -9.08 -0.46
CA CYS A 162 -22.66 -9.66 -0.83
C CYS A 162 -22.76 -11.18 -0.75
N LYS A 163 -22.69 -11.87 -1.89
CA LYS A 163 -22.78 -13.33 -1.98
C LYS A 163 -21.57 -14.02 -1.33
N SER A 164 -21.60 -15.34 -1.28
CA SER A 164 -20.50 -16.18 -0.75
C SER A 164 -19.19 -16.03 -1.52
N ASP A 165 -19.26 -15.79 -2.83
CA ASP A 165 -18.13 -15.49 -3.71
C ASP A 165 -17.72 -14.01 -3.70
N GLY A 166 -18.48 -13.16 -2.98
CA GLY A 166 -18.29 -11.72 -2.83
C GLY A 166 -18.97 -10.88 -3.89
N GLU A 167 -19.55 -11.45 -4.95
CA GLU A 167 -20.35 -10.68 -5.91
C GLU A 167 -21.48 -9.93 -5.18
N VAL A 168 -21.68 -8.66 -5.52
CA VAL A 168 -22.71 -7.81 -4.94
C VAL A 168 -23.88 -7.67 -5.88
N ILE A 169 -25.08 -7.92 -5.37
CA ILE A 169 -26.33 -7.70 -6.08
C ILE A 169 -27.18 -6.65 -5.36
N GLU A 170 -27.80 -5.75 -6.09
CA GLU A 170 -28.76 -4.79 -5.54
C GLU A 170 -30.09 -5.50 -5.23
N LEU A 171 -30.59 -5.29 -4.02
CA LEU A 171 -31.87 -5.84 -3.59
C LEU A 171 -32.98 -4.86 -3.95
N GLN A 172 -33.93 -5.30 -4.77
CA GLN A 172 -35.09 -4.47 -5.13
C GLN A 172 -36.03 -4.28 -3.93
N GLU A 173 -36.40 -5.37 -3.30
CA GLU A 173 -37.16 -5.48 -2.07
C GLU A 173 -36.85 -6.85 -1.44
N ASN A 174 -37.58 -7.23 -0.37
CA ASN A 174 -37.46 -8.55 0.21
C ASN A 174 -37.69 -9.63 -0.86
N GLY A 175 -36.78 -10.56 -0.99
CA GLY A 175 -36.90 -11.58 -2.04
C GLY A 175 -35.87 -12.70 -1.96
N TRP A 176 -36.02 -13.64 -2.87
CA TRP A 176 -35.06 -14.73 -3.04
C TRP A 176 -33.94 -14.30 -3.99
N ILE A 177 -32.74 -14.67 -3.62
CA ILE A 177 -31.54 -14.49 -4.45
C ILE A 177 -30.83 -15.81 -4.62
N LYS A 178 -30.11 -15.96 -5.74
CA LYS A 178 -29.16 -17.07 -5.92
C LYS A 178 -27.80 -16.72 -5.35
N ASP A 179 -27.30 -17.61 -4.49
CA ASP A 179 -25.96 -17.52 -3.90
C ASP A 179 -25.28 -18.89 -4.08
N GLY A 180 -24.51 -19.04 -5.17
CA GLY A 180 -24.00 -20.33 -5.64
C GLY A 180 -25.15 -21.27 -6.06
N GLU A 181 -25.16 -22.49 -5.49
CA GLU A 181 -26.21 -23.47 -5.75
C GLU A 181 -27.45 -23.30 -4.83
N ASN A 182 -27.40 -22.37 -3.88
CA ASN A 182 -28.44 -22.17 -2.90
C ASN A 182 -29.34 -20.96 -3.24
N ASP A 183 -30.62 -21.10 -2.96
CA ASP A 183 -31.55 -19.98 -2.91
C ASP A 183 -31.60 -19.40 -1.49
N LYS A 184 -31.45 -18.10 -1.37
CA LYS A 184 -31.45 -17.39 -0.08
C LYS A 184 -32.50 -16.29 -0.07
N TYR A 185 -33.31 -16.26 1.00
CA TYR A 185 -34.28 -15.19 1.18
C TYR A 185 -33.63 -14.04 1.98
N VAL A 186 -33.66 -12.85 1.42
CA VAL A 186 -33.09 -11.64 2.03
C VAL A 186 -34.23 -10.66 2.35
N LYS A 187 -34.31 -10.28 3.63
CA LYS A 187 -35.27 -9.29 4.16
C LYS A 187 -34.65 -7.91 4.23
#